data_e5e85b7f248a63efbe2e4fa17d45c77b
#
_entry.id   e5e85b7f248a63efbe2e4fa17d45c77b
#
_cell.length_a   1.000
_cell.length_b   1.000
_cell.length_c   1.000
_cell.angle_alpha   90.00
_cell.angle_beta   90.00
_cell.angle_gamma   90.00
#
_symmetry.space_group_name_H-M   'P 1'
#
loop_
_entity.id
_entity.type
_entity.pdbx_description
1 polymer ?
#
loop_
_entity_poly.entity_id
_entity_poly.type
_entity_poly.pdbx_seq_one_letter_code
_entity_poly.pdbx_strand_id
1 'polypeptide(L)'
;MTGVQTCALPIYIGKDATVMEGCLIRGPFALCEGATLKMGAKVYGATTIGPYCIAGGEIKNSILFGYSNKAHDGYLGDSVIGEWCNLGAGTTNSNVKNTAGEVKMWNEAAKEFTGVGIKAGLIMGDYSRAAINTSFNTGTVVGVCCNIFANGFPLQLVNNFTWGNERYEFDKVIKDIDNWKKLKGKSITEEEKEILKQLYSQSN
;
A
#
# COMPACT_ATOMS: atom_id res chain seq x y z
N MET A 1 -24.64 -0.57 -37.28
CA MET A 1 -24.25 0.52 -36.33
C MET A 1 -23.83 -0.17 -35.05
N THR A 2 -22.55 -0.32 -34.83
CA THR A 2 -22.00 -0.83 -33.57
C THR A 2 -21.99 0.31 -32.58
N GLY A 3 -22.97 0.34 -31.68
CA GLY A 3 -23.01 1.30 -30.60
C GLY A 3 -21.80 1.10 -29.69
N VAL A 4 -20.89 2.05 -29.65
CA VAL A 4 -19.87 2.13 -28.62
C VAL A 4 -20.61 2.49 -27.33
N GLN A 5 -20.86 1.49 -26.50
CA GLN A 5 -21.40 1.69 -25.17
C GLN A 5 -20.24 2.16 -24.26
N THR A 6 -20.07 3.47 -24.15
CA THR A 6 -19.22 4.05 -23.10
C THR A 6 -19.98 3.96 -21.79
N CYS A 7 -19.83 2.82 -21.07
CA CYS A 7 -20.22 2.78 -19.66
C CYS A 7 -19.28 3.73 -18.92
N ALA A 8 -19.76 4.93 -18.58
CA ALA A 8 -19.08 5.82 -17.66
C ALA A 8 -19.06 5.13 -16.29
N LEU A 9 -17.92 4.57 -15.92
CA LEU A 9 -17.72 3.99 -14.59
C LEU A 9 -17.63 5.13 -13.56
N PRO A 10 -18.21 4.99 -12.35
CA PRO A 10 -18.26 6.07 -11.38
C PRO A 10 -16.86 6.53 -10.98
N ILE A 11 -16.66 7.85 -10.91
CA ILE A 11 -15.45 8.50 -10.41
C ILE A 11 -15.89 9.47 -9.32
N TYR A 12 -15.34 9.31 -8.12
CA TYR A 12 -15.53 10.21 -6.99
C TYR A 12 -14.24 10.99 -6.74
N ILE A 13 -14.35 12.31 -6.65
CA ILE A 13 -13.27 13.22 -6.26
C ILE A 13 -13.72 13.95 -4.99
N GLY A 14 -13.01 13.71 -3.89
CA GLY A 14 -13.29 14.26 -2.58
C GLY A 14 -12.93 15.74 -2.46
N LYS A 15 -13.33 16.34 -1.34
CA LYS A 15 -13.00 17.72 -1.02
C LYS A 15 -11.48 17.91 -0.95
N ASP A 16 -10.99 19.04 -1.48
CA ASP A 16 -9.58 19.42 -1.48
C ASP A 16 -8.63 18.38 -2.12
N ALA A 17 -9.18 17.40 -2.86
CA ALA A 17 -8.40 16.46 -3.61
C ALA A 17 -7.79 17.10 -4.86
N THR A 18 -6.58 16.69 -5.23
CA THR A 18 -5.84 17.22 -6.37
C THR A 18 -5.55 16.13 -7.40
N VAL A 19 -5.88 16.37 -8.66
CA VAL A 19 -5.44 15.57 -9.80
C VAL A 19 -4.48 16.42 -10.62
N MET A 20 -3.21 16.01 -10.68
CA MET A 20 -2.19 16.75 -11.45
C MET A 20 -2.26 16.42 -12.94
N GLU A 21 -1.50 17.15 -13.74
CA GLU A 21 -1.53 17.09 -15.20
C GLU A 21 -1.19 15.71 -15.76
N GLY A 22 -1.81 15.37 -16.87
CA GLY A 22 -1.53 14.16 -17.64
C GLY A 22 -2.01 12.85 -17.00
N CYS A 23 -2.81 12.90 -15.93
CA CYS A 23 -3.37 11.70 -15.32
C CYS A 23 -4.36 11.00 -16.24
N LEU A 24 -4.27 9.67 -16.35
CA LEU A 24 -5.20 8.81 -17.08
C LEU A 24 -6.02 7.99 -16.09
N ILE A 25 -7.30 8.30 -15.97
CA ILE A 25 -8.19 7.69 -14.99
C ILE A 25 -9.31 6.93 -15.71
N ARG A 26 -9.46 5.64 -15.37
CA ARG A 26 -10.59 4.82 -15.78
C ARG A 26 -11.25 4.22 -14.53
N GLY A 27 -12.47 4.61 -14.24
CA GLY A 27 -13.23 4.11 -13.09
C GLY A 27 -13.53 2.60 -13.12
N PRO A 28 -14.17 2.09 -12.05
CA PRO A 28 -14.57 2.86 -10.88
C PRO A 28 -13.39 3.35 -10.07
N PHE A 29 -13.44 4.61 -9.59
CA PHE A 29 -12.31 5.25 -8.90
C PHE A 29 -12.80 6.19 -7.81
N ALA A 30 -12.12 6.20 -6.67
CA ALA A 30 -12.33 7.18 -5.62
C ALA A 30 -11.00 7.83 -5.21
N LEU A 31 -10.94 9.16 -5.31
CA LEU A 31 -9.89 9.99 -4.74
C LEU A 31 -10.48 10.73 -3.55
N CYS A 32 -10.10 10.33 -2.33
CA CYS A 32 -10.71 10.84 -1.10
C CYS A 32 -10.21 12.24 -0.74
N GLU A 33 -10.76 12.81 0.34
CA GLU A 33 -10.47 14.16 0.83
C GLU A 33 -8.95 14.40 0.97
N GLY A 34 -8.47 15.53 0.47
CA GLY A 34 -7.08 15.97 0.56
C GLY A 34 -6.06 15.06 -0.12
N ALA A 35 -6.51 14.03 -0.84
CA ALA A 35 -5.61 13.14 -1.56
C ALA A 35 -5.08 13.77 -2.85
N THR A 36 -3.89 13.39 -3.25
CA THR A 36 -3.24 13.88 -4.47
C THR A 36 -2.91 12.75 -5.42
N LEU A 37 -3.36 12.88 -6.67
CA LEU A 37 -2.90 12.05 -7.77
C LEU A 37 -1.81 12.80 -8.54
N LYS A 38 -0.60 12.25 -8.55
CA LYS A 38 0.60 12.87 -9.11
C LYS A 38 0.58 12.85 -10.64
N MET A 39 1.34 13.78 -11.22
CA MET A 39 1.51 13.96 -12.67
C MET A 39 1.71 12.65 -13.41
N GLY A 40 0.97 12.44 -14.50
CA GLY A 40 1.11 11.28 -15.38
C GLY A 40 0.65 9.95 -14.79
N ALA A 41 -0.02 9.94 -13.64
CA ALA A 41 -0.51 8.70 -13.03
C ALA A 41 -1.52 7.99 -13.93
N LYS A 42 -1.46 6.66 -13.96
CA LYS A 42 -2.39 5.77 -14.67
C LYS A 42 -3.17 4.96 -13.65
N VAL A 43 -4.47 5.21 -13.55
CA VAL A 43 -5.34 4.54 -12.58
C VAL A 43 -6.51 3.88 -13.28
N TYR A 44 -6.71 2.58 -13.02
CA TYR A 44 -7.80 1.82 -13.60
C TYR A 44 -8.21 0.61 -12.75
N GLY A 45 -9.41 0.09 -13.01
CA GLY A 45 -10.04 -0.89 -12.12
C GLY A 45 -10.56 -0.25 -10.83
N ALA A 46 -11.21 -1.02 -9.98
CA ALA A 46 -11.81 -0.55 -8.73
C ALA A 46 -10.71 -0.09 -7.75
N THR A 47 -10.38 1.20 -7.80
CA THR A 47 -9.27 1.78 -7.03
C THR A 47 -9.76 2.88 -6.11
N THR A 48 -9.32 2.83 -4.84
CA THR A 48 -9.59 3.87 -3.84
C THR A 48 -8.26 4.43 -3.32
N ILE A 49 -8.09 5.73 -3.44
CA ILE A 49 -7.00 6.48 -2.83
C ILE A 49 -7.57 7.22 -1.61
N GLY A 50 -7.23 6.74 -0.43
CA GLY A 50 -7.74 7.18 0.86
C GLY A 50 -7.37 8.63 1.19
N PRO A 51 -7.94 9.17 2.29
CA PRO A 51 -7.74 10.57 2.67
C PRO A 51 -6.25 10.91 2.85
N TYR A 52 -5.87 12.09 2.35
CA TYR A 52 -4.51 12.65 2.48
C TYR A 52 -3.38 11.75 1.92
N CYS A 53 -3.74 10.77 1.09
CA CYS A 53 -2.77 9.95 0.37
C CYS A 53 -2.14 10.71 -0.79
N ILE A 54 -0.93 10.29 -1.17
CA ILE A 54 -0.28 10.74 -2.40
C ILE A 54 -0.05 9.50 -3.28
N ALA A 55 -0.68 9.48 -4.45
CA ALA A 55 -0.62 8.35 -5.37
C ALA A 55 -0.04 8.77 -6.73
N GLY A 56 0.73 7.90 -7.37
CA GLY A 56 1.37 8.13 -8.66
C GLY A 56 1.87 6.83 -9.29
N GLY A 57 2.38 6.91 -10.50
CA GLY A 57 2.76 5.76 -11.30
C GLY A 57 1.53 5.01 -11.84
N GLU A 58 1.60 3.69 -11.90
CA GLU A 58 0.50 2.85 -12.38
C GLU A 58 -0.19 2.12 -11.22
N ILE A 59 -1.50 2.33 -11.06
CA ILE A 59 -2.28 1.74 -9.96
C ILE A 59 -3.53 1.08 -10.54
N LYS A 60 -3.74 -0.17 -10.17
CA LYS A 60 -4.86 -0.98 -10.64
C LYS A 60 -5.53 -1.73 -9.50
N ASN A 61 -6.87 -1.61 -9.39
CA ASN A 61 -7.67 -2.47 -8.51
C ASN A 61 -7.10 -2.55 -7.09
N SER A 62 -6.79 -1.40 -6.50
CA SER A 62 -6.08 -1.32 -5.21
C SER A 62 -6.73 -0.32 -4.27
N ILE A 63 -6.51 -0.52 -2.99
CA ILE A 63 -6.98 0.37 -1.92
C ILE A 63 -5.76 0.86 -1.13
N LEU A 64 -5.64 2.19 -1.00
CA LEU A 64 -4.73 2.83 -0.07
C LEU A 64 -5.57 3.47 1.04
N PHE A 65 -5.30 3.11 2.29
CA PHE A 65 -5.87 3.77 3.45
C PHE A 65 -5.20 5.12 3.70
N GLY A 66 -5.72 5.89 4.65
CA GLY A 66 -5.33 7.28 4.84
C GLY A 66 -3.83 7.54 5.04
N TYR A 67 -3.38 8.71 4.64
CA TYR A 67 -2.03 9.25 4.84
C TYR A 67 -0.89 8.44 4.18
N SER A 68 -1.20 7.47 3.34
CA SER A 68 -0.21 6.62 2.69
C SER A 68 0.29 7.20 1.37
N ASN A 69 1.53 6.91 1.02
CA ASN A 69 2.18 7.42 -0.17
C ASN A 69 2.65 6.30 -1.10
N LYS A 70 2.17 6.29 -2.32
CA LYS A 70 2.72 5.61 -3.50
C LYS A 70 2.95 6.68 -4.57
N ALA A 71 3.79 7.66 -4.26
CA ALA A 71 3.86 8.93 -4.99
C ALA A 71 4.62 8.88 -6.32
N HIS A 72 5.42 7.85 -6.55
CA HIS A 72 6.35 7.75 -7.68
C HIS A 72 5.99 6.61 -8.63
N ASP A 73 6.73 6.46 -9.74
CA ASP A 73 6.59 5.37 -10.70
C ASP A 73 6.74 3.99 -10.05
N GLY A 74 6.27 2.99 -10.72
CA GLY A 74 6.12 1.61 -10.28
C GLY A 74 4.66 1.17 -10.35
N TYR A 75 4.44 -0.14 -10.49
CA TYR A 75 3.11 -0.73 -10.57
C TYR A 75 2.61 -1.17 -9.19
N LEU A 76 1.36 -0.82 -8.88
CA LEU A 76 0.64 -1.33 -7.71
C LEU A 76 -0.69 -1.94 -8.18
N GLY A 77 -0.83 -3.26 -8.10
CA GLY A 77 -2.01 -3.97 -8.57
C GLY A 77 -2.58 -4.97 -7.58
N ASP A 78 -3.92 -5.05 -7.53
CA ASP A 78 -4.69 -5.99 -6.70
C ASP A 78 -4.21 -6.00 -5.23
N SER A 79 -4.01 -4.80 -4.65
CA SER A 79 -3.30 -4.59 -3.40
C SER A 79 -4.11 -3.79 -2.38
N VAL A 80 -3.81 -4.01 -1.10
CA VAL A 80 -4.34 -3.23 0.01
C VAL A 80 -3.18 -2.68 0.83
N ILE A 81 -3.11 -1.37 0.94
CA ILE A 81 -2.08 -0.64 1.66
C ILE A 81 -2.71 0.05 2.87
N GLY A 82 -2.23 -0.25 4.06
CA GLY A 82 -2.67 0.29 5.32
C GLY A 82 -2.45 1.81 5.46
N GLU A 83 -2.70 2.34 6.64
CA GLU A 83 -2.49 3.76 6.93
C GLU A 83 -1.02 4.10 7.16
N TRP A 84 -0.65 5.34 6.83
CA TRP A 84 0.69 5.86 7.10
C TRP A 84 1.83 5.06 6.47
N CYS A 85 1.53 4.30 5.41
CA CYS A 85 2.53 3.57 4.64
C CYS A 85 3.27 4.46 3.66
N ASN A 86 4.50 4.08 3.31
CA ASN A 86 5.25 4.76 2.27
C ASN A 86 5.97 3.77 1.36
N LEU A 87 5.64 3.79 0.08
CA LEU A 87 6.34 3.01 -0.95
C LEU A 87 7.34 3.93 -1.67
N GLY A 88 8.62 3.62 -1.54
CA GLY A 88 9.71 4.38 -2.18
C GLY A 88 9.60 4.39 -3.71
N ALA A 89 10.31 5.31 -4.34
CA ALA A 89 10.32 5.43 -5.79
C ALA A 89 10.71 4.11 -6.48
N GLY A 90 10.02 3.76 -7.56
CA GLY A 90 10.25 2.51 -8.28
C GLY A 90 9.70 1.26 -7.59
N THR A 91 9.09 1.39 -6.41
CA THR A 91 8.45 0.24 -5.75
C THR A 91 7.35 -0.33 -6.63
N THR A 92 7.39 -1.64 -6.83
CA THR A 92 6.45 -2.37 -7.70
C THR A 92 6.02 -3.69 -7.05
N ASN A 93 4.86 -4.20 -7.43
CA ASN A 93 4.44 -5.54 -7.04
C ASN A 93 3.99 -6.37 -8.22
N SER A 94 4.21 -7.68 -8.16
CA SER A 94 3.56 -8.63 -9.05
C SER A 94 2.18 -9.00 -8.49
N ASN A 95 1.19 -9.17 -9.35
CA ASN A 95 -0.15 -9.63 -8.99
C ASN A 95 -0.57 -10.94 -9.69
N VAL A 96 0.25 -11.41 -10.62
CA VAL A 96 0.07 -12.70 -11.33
C VAL A 96 1.41 -13.41 -11.36
N LYS A 97 1.42 -14.70 -11.04
CA LYS A 97 2.65 -15.52 -11.18
C LYS A 97 3.05 -15.66 -12.63
N ASN A 98 4.35 -15.71 -12.93
CA ASN A 98 4.86 -16.01 -14.27
C ASN A 98 4.35 -17.35 -14.81
N THR A 99 4.03 -18.29 -13.94
CA THR A 99 3.45 -19.59 -14.28
C THR A 99 1.94 -19.57 -14.47
N ALA A 100 1.28 -18.41 -14.26
CA ALA A 100 -0.18 -18.25 -14.25
C ALA A 100 -0.91 -19.19 -13.26
N GLY A 101 -0.20 -19.75 -12.30
CA GLY A 101 -0.75 -20.64 -11.28
C GLY A 101 -1.41 -19.88 -10.12
N GLU A 102 -2.06 -20.62 -9.25
CA GLU A 102 -2.70 -20.08 -8.05
C GLU A 102 -1.72 -19.32 -7.16
N VAL A 103 -2.13 -18.13 -6.71
CA VAL A 103 -1.41 -17.35 -5.71
C VAL A 103 -1.84 -17.82 -4.33
N LYS A 104 -0.88 -17.97 -3.44
CA LYS A 104 -1.14 -18.21 -2.01
C LYS A 104 -0.78 -16.96 -1.23
N MET A 105 -1.61 -16.60 -0.27
CA MET A 105 -1.37 -15.51 0.68
C MET A 105 -1.41 -16.02 2.11
N TRP A 106 -0.67 -15.38 3.00
CA TRP A 106 -0.74 -15.68 4.42
C TRP A 106 -2.12 -15.35 4.98
N ASN A 107 -2.73 -16.32 5.65
CA ASN A 107 -4.00 -16.16 6.37
C ASN A 107 -3.70 -16.15 7.86
N GLU A 108 -3.83 -14.97 8.48
CA GLU A 108 -3.50 -14.78 9.89
C GLU A 108 -4.39 -15.60 10.83
N ALA A 109 -5.65 -15.79 10.49
CA ALA A 109 -6.59 -16.58 11.31
C ALA A 109 -6.28 -18.08 11.25
N ALA A 110 -5.91 -18.59 10.07
CA ALA A 110 -5.58 -19.99 9.87
C ALA A 110 -4.09 -20.30 10.17
N LYS A 111 -3.24 -19.28 10.30
CA LYS A 111 -1.78 -19.41 10.47
C LYS A 111 -1.11 -20.24 9.37
N GLU A 112 -1.60 -20.10 8.14
CA GLU A 112 -1.07 -20.81 6.97
C GLU A 112 -1.21 -20.01 5.68
N PHE A 113 -0.53 -20.42 4.63
CA PHE A 113 -0.71 -19.89 3.28
C PHE A 113 -1.89 -20.55 2.59
N THR A 114 -2.95 -19.77 2.32
CA THR A 114 -4.15 -20.23 1.62
C THR A 114 -4.21 -19.76 0.18
N GLY A 115 -4.80 -20.55 -0.71
CA GLY A 115 -5.06 -20.19 -2.10
C GLY A 115 -6.09 -19.07 -2.21
N VAL A 116 -5.79 -18.05 -3.01
CA VAL A 116 -6.66 -16.86 -3.18
C VAL A 116 -7.02 -16.59 -4.65
N GLY A 117 -6.78 -17.56 -5.53
CA GLY A 117 -7.01 -17.47 -6.97
C GLY A 117 -5.75 -17.09 -7.75
N ILE A 118 -5.92 -16.68 -8.99
CA ILE A 118 -4.80 -16.43 -9.91
C ILE A 118 -4.23 -15.00 -9.83
N LYS A 119 -4.90 -14.10 -9.10
CA LYS A 119 -4.50 -12.70 -8.95
C LYS A 119 -4.56 -12.27 -7.50
N ALA A 120 -3.43 -11.87 -6.96
CA ALA A 120 -3.31 -11.21 -5.67
C ALA A 120 -1.98 -10.43 -5.61
N GLY A 121 -2.07 -9.19 -5.19
CA GLY A 121 -0.93 -8.29 -5.08
C GLY A 121 -0.33 -8.29 -3.67
N LEU A 122 -0.16 -7.11 -3.13
CA LEU A 122 0.46 -6.82 -1.84
C LEU A 122 -0.60 -6.47 -0.80
N ILE A 123 -0.54 -7.08 0.38
CA ILE A 123 -1.18 -6.55 1.58
C ILE A 123 -0.10 -5.98 2.48
N MET A 124 -0.24 -4.72 2.87
CA MET A 124 0.74 -4.03 3.71
C MET A 124 0.04 -3.39 4.92
N GLY A 125 0.46 -3.78 6.11
CA GLY A 125 -0.05 -3.24 7.37
C GLY A 125 0.43 -1.81 7.64
N ASP A 126 -0.27 -1.15 8.55
CA ASP A 126 -0.08 0.26 8.89
C ASP A 126 1.37 0.59 9.29
N TYR A 127 1.77 1.83 9.04
CA TYR A 127 3.10 2.37 9.36
C TYR A 127 4.27 1.66 8.67
N SER A 128 4.01 0.78 7.70
CA SER A 128 5.06 0.06 6.99
C SER A 128 5.61 0.84 5.81
N ARG A 129 6.89 0.66 5.53
CA ARG A 129 7.63 1.41 4.51
C ARG A 129 8.48 0.47 3.66
N ALA A 130 8.58 0.80 2.39
CA ALA A 130 9.47 0.12 1.46
C ALA A 130 10.50 1.11 0.91
N ALA A 131 11.74 0.68 0.83
CA ALA A 131 12.82 1.43 0.21
C ALA A 131 12.55 1.63 -1.29
N ILE A 132 13.31 2.51 -1.92
CA ILE A 132 13.29 2.70 -3.38
C ILE A 132 13.56 1.36 -4.10
N ASN A 133 12.93 1.17 -5.27
CA ASN A 133 13.09 -0.01 -6.12
C ASN A 133 12.79 -1.35 -5.44
N THR A 134 12.00 -1.34 -4.37
CA THR A 134 11.53 -2.60 -3.77
C THR A 134 10.57 -3.32 -4.71
N SER A 135 10.84 -4.59 -4.98
CA SER A 135 9.99 -5.45 -5.78
C SER A 135 9.30 -6.48 -4.89
N PHE A 136 7.96 -6.43 -4.83
CA PHE A 136 7.17 -7.42 -4.09
C PHE A 136 6.68 -8.53 -5.02
N ASN A 137 6.80 -9.77 -4.57
CA ASN A 137 6.23 -10.90 -5.29
C ASN A 137 4.70 -10.97 -5.12
N THR A 138 4.03 -11.79 -5.93
CA THR A 138 2.58 -12.05 -5.81
C THR A 138 2.23 -12.57 -4.43
N GLY A 139 1.14 -12.03 -3.87
CA GLY A 139 0.61 -12.50 -2.59
C GLY A 139 1.50 -12.22 -1.39
N THR A 140 2.38 -11.21 -1.48
CA THR A 140 3.18 -10.77 -0.32
C THR A 140 2.28 -10.13 0.73
N VAL A 141 2.48 -10.53 1.98
CA VAL A 141 1.83 -9.95 3.15
C VAL A 141 2.90 -9.34 4.06
N VAL A 142 2.76 -8.07 4.32
CA VAL A 142 3.64 -7.28 5.20
C VAL A 142 2.85 -6.88 6.43
N GLY A 143 3.38 -7.16 7.58
CA GLY A 143 2.80 -6.77 8.87
C GLY A 143 2.84 -5.25 9.11
N VAL A 144 2.49 -4.84 10.32
CA VAL A 144 2.52 -3.43 10.74
C VAL A 144 3.94 -3.00 11.13
N CYS A 145 4.23 -1.71 11.00
CA CYS A 145 5.48 -1.09 11.44
C CYS A 145 6.74 -1.74 10.83
N CYS A 146 6.68 -2.19 9.57
CA CYS A 146 7.83 -2.77 8.88
C CYS A 146 8.62 -1.70 8.12
N ASN A 147 9.93 -1.86 8.06
CA ASN A 147 10.81 -1.11 7.17
C ASN A 147 11.54 -2.10 6.25
N ILE A 148 11.14 -2.12 4.97
CA ILE A 148 11.54 -3.16 4.02
C ILE A 148 12.61 -2.60 3.10
N PHE A 149 13.77 -3.23 3.15
CA PHE A 149 14.88 -3.06 2.23
C PHE A 149 15.57 -4.42 2.09
N ALA A 150 15.64 -4.93 0.87
CA ALA A 150 16.18 -6.25 0.61
C ALA A 150 16.93 -6.27 -0.73
N ASN A 151 17.89 -7.17 -0.85
CA ASN A 151 18.48 -7.53 -2.13
C ASN A 151 17.58 -8.59 -2.78
N GLY A 152 16.78 -8.20 -3.76
CA GLY A 152 15.79 -9.05 -4.41
C GLY A 152 14.38 -8.92 -3.79
N PHE A 153 13.60 -9.98 -3.86
CA PHE A 153 12.26 -9.99 -3.28
C PHE A 153 12.33 -10.15 -1.75
N PRO A 154 11.60 -9.35 -0.97
CA PRO A 154 11.39 -9.66 0.44
C PRO A 154 10.64 -10.99 0.60
N LEU A 155 10.62 -11.53 1.82
CA LEU A 155 9.85 -12.72 2.15
C LEU A 155 8.37 -12.51 1.81
N GLN A 156 7.68 -13.57 1.42
CA GLN A 156 6.24 -13.51 1.10
C GLN A 156 5.38 -13.18 2.33
N LEU A 157 5.85 -13.53 3.52
CA LEU A 157 5.35 -13.04 4.80
C LEU A 157 6.46 -12.26 5.50
N VAL A 158 6.22 -10.97 5.74
CA VAL A 158 7.06 -10.11 6.57
C VAL A 158 6.31 -9.87 7.88
N ASN A 159 6.87 -10.34 8.98
CA ASN A 159 6.24 -10.21 10.29
C ASN A 159 6.17 -8.74 10.76
N ASN A 160 5.26 -8.47 11.70
CA ASN A 160 5.16 -7.16 12.32
C ASN A 160 6.51 -6.70 12.89
N PHE A 161 6.76 -5.41 12.88
CA PHE A 161 7.96 -4.79 13.45
C PHE A 161 9.27 -5.35 12.88
N THR A 162 9.33 -5.54 11.56
CA THR A 162 10.54 -5.98 10.85
C THR A 162 11.34 -4.77 10.35
N TRP A 163 12.66 -4.76 10.59
CA TRP A 163 13.63 -3.83 10.00
C TRP A 163 14.62 -4.61 9.12
N GLY A 164 14.40 -4.62 7.83
CA GLY A 164 15.16 -5.49 6.92
C GLY A 164 14.96 -6.96 7.27
N ASN A 165 15.94 -7.58 7.90
CA ASN A 165 15.89 -8.97 8.38
C ASN A 165 15.88 -9.08 9.91
N GLU A 166 15.82 -7.95 10.62
CA GLU A 166 15.92 -7.89 12.08
C GLU A 166 14.59 -7.41 12.67
N ARG A 167 14.47 -7.52 13.99
CA ARG A 167 13.36 -6.93 14.72
C ARG A 167 13.56 -5.42 14.87
N TYR A 168 12.53 -4.64 14.57
CA TYR A 168 12.56 -3.20 14.74
C TYR A 168 12.42 -2.84 16.22
N GLU A 169 13.39 -2.14 16.79
CA GLU A 169 13.33 -1.68 18.17
C GLU A 169 12.15 -0.74 18.41
N PHE A 170 11.36 -0.97 19.46
CA PHE A 170 10.10 -0.29 19.68
C PHE A 170 10.25 1.25 19.79
N ASP A 171 11.21 1.73 20.56
CA ASP A 171 11.42 3.17 20.73
C ASP A 171 11.79 3.86 19.40
N LYS A 172 12.52 3.16 18.55
CA LYS A 172 12.85 3.62 17.21
C LYS A 172 11.61 3.64 16.30
N VAL A 173 10.75 2.62 16.39
CA VAL A 173 9.47 2.59 15.67
C VAL A 173 8.64 3.83 15.99
N ILE A 174 8.44 4.11 17.29
CA ILE A 174 7.63 5.25 17.75
C ILE A 174 8.21 6.58 17.25
N LYS A 175 9.52 6.76 17.37
CA LYS A 175 10.22 7.95 16.88
C LYS A 175 10.05 8.13 15.37
N ASP A 176 10.21 7.06 14.60
CA ASP A 176 10.14 7.13 13.15
C ASP A 176 8.70 7.34 12.64
N ILE A 177 7.71 6.78 13.32
CA ILE A 177 6.29 7.08 13.05
C ILE A 177 6.00 8.54 13.31
N ASP A 178 6.43 9.09 14.45
CA ASP A 178 6.19 10.49 14.80
C ASP A 178 6.86 11.44 13.81
N ASN A 179 8.08 11.13 13.36
CA ASN A 179 8.76 11.89 12.30
C ASN A 179 7.93 11.94 11.01
N TRP A 180 7.38 10.81 10.57
CA TRP A 180 6.54 10.75 9.37
C TRP A 180 5.20 11.49 9.56
N LYS A 181 4.58 11.40 10.72
CA LYS A 181 3.34 12.12 11.03
C LYS A 181 3.57 13.64 11.02
N LYS A 182 4.71 14.11 11.53
CA LYS A 182 5.11 15.52 11.51
C LYS A 182 5.24 16.10 10.10
N LEU A 183 5.63 15.31 9.10
CA LEU A 183 5.65 15.76 7.70
C LEU A 183 4.25 16.13 7.18
N LYS A 184 3.20 15.65 7.83
CA LYS A 184 1.80 15.98 7.51
C LYS A 184 1.14 16.81 8.61
N GLY A 185 1.93 17.48 9.48
CA GLY A 185 1.44 18.35 10.55
C GLY A 185 0.71 17.62 11.70
N LYS A 186 1.02 16.34 11.91
CA LYS A 186 0.44 15.51 12.96
C LYS A 186 1.53 14.93 13.86
N SER A 187 1.13 14.34 14.96
CA SER A 187 2.02 13.61 15.88
C SER A 187 1.37 12.29 16.28
N ILE A 188 2.18 11.35 16.73
CA ILE A 188 1.67 10.09 17.31
C ILE A 188 1.00 10.39 18.65
N THR A 189 -0.17 9.79 18.89
CA THR A 189 -0.91 9.93 20.15
C THR A 189 -0.47 8.89 21.18
N GLU A 190 -0.78 9.11 22.44
CA GLU A 190 -0.49 8.13 23.50
C GLU A 190 -1.30 6.84 23.31
N GLU A 191 -2.54 6.95 22.80
CA GLU A 191 -3.39 5.80 22.49
C GLU A 191 -2.78 4.94 21.38
N GLU A 192 -2.27 5.57 20.31
CA GLU A 192 -1.57 4.85 19.24
C GLU A 192 -0.31 4.15 19.77
N LYS A 193 0.46 4.80 20.63
CA LYS A 193 1.65 4.19 21.24
C LYS A 193 1.30 2.98 22.08
N GLU A 194 0.22 3.05 22.85
CA GLU A 194 -0.20 1.93 23.70
C GLU A 194 -0.67 0.73 22.86
N ILE A 195 -1.46 0.97 21.82
CA ILE A 195 -1.88 -0.08 20.87
C ILE A 195 -0.66 -0.73 20.22
N LEU A 196 0.28 0.07 19.73
CA LEU A 196 1.50 -0.44 19.09
C LEU A 196 2.38 -1.23 20.08
N LYS A 197 2.43 -0.81 21.36
CA LYS A 197 3.16 -1.52 22.41
C LYS A 197 2.55 -2.90 22.69
N GLN A 198 1.23 -2.99 22.75
CA GLN A 198 0.52 -4.25 22.92
C GLN A 198 0.80 -5.19 21.74
N LEU A 199 0.70 -4.70 20.51
CA LEU A 199 1.03 -5.46 19.29
C LEU A 199 2.49 -5.91 19.28
N TYR A 200 3.41 -5.02 19.67
CA TYR A 200 4.83 -5.34 19.74
C TYR A 200 5.13 -6.47 20.73
N SER A 201 4.48 -6.46 21.90
CA SER A 201 4.66 -7.50 22.93
C SER A 201 4.11 -8.87 22.48
N GLN A 202 3.14 -8.90 21.58
CA GLN A 202 2.54 -10.12 21.01
C GLN A 202 3.26 -10.64 19.77
N SER A 203 4.10 -9.81 19.17
CA SER A 203 4.86 -10.15 17.96
C SER A 203 6.22 -10.71 18.38
N ASN A 204 6.41 -12.01 18.29
CA ASN A 204 7.69 -12.69 18.51
C ASN A 204 8.45 -12.90 17.21
#